data_601141289a1863a3d26a25bbd7974eea
#
_entry.id   601141289a1863a3d26a25bbd7974eea
#
_cell.length_a   1.000
_cell.length_b   1.000
_cell.length_c   1.000
_cell.angle_alpha   90.00
_cell.angle_beta   90.00
_cell.angle_gamma   90.00
#
_symmetry.space_group_name_H-M   'P 1'
#
loop_
_entity.id
_entity.type
_entity.pdbx_description
1 polymer ?
#
loop_
_entity_poly.entity_id
_entity_poly.type
_entity_poly.pdbx_seq_one_letter_code
_entity_poly.pdbx_strand_id
1 'polypeptide(L)'
;MAYLQQALAQKGLFPANLVTGYYGSITRGAVQKLEKNYGLPVDGRVAQAEWSILFGSSSVTPKNKRLVLGYYTTDYPGDKESYQDLATYADYIDQIATFDCWVNENGYLQGMPSAEALALSRQKDVGMQLLVHNFIGGGFAGDFILQVLENPRSRQTLVREIVYVVNKYNLAGVNIDFEGIPPRGRQAYTTFVQELAGRLVTQDRLLTLSVPAKSADNPANSWSGAYDYATLGQMVDYLAIMSYDQHWSGGAPGPVASLPWVVSILDYATKVVPSNKILLGIGCYGYDWPEYKLGRAVKWKDMPGLIAKTAQPQWSDQYSVPYLVYWQGGVKHQVWFENKYSLAIKLQLLSNYNLGGIAIWRLGYTDDQFWQTVAAGLRR
;
A
#
# COMPACT_ATOMS: atom_id res chain seq x y z
N MET A 1 11.26 0.64 -16.36
CA MET A 1 12.16 0.88 -17.53
C MET A 1 11.42 1.53 -18.70
N ALA A 2 10.26 1.04 -19.12
CA ALA A 2 9.45 1.71 -20.17
C ALA A 2 9.17 3.18 -19.87
N TYR A 3 8.86 3.52 -18.62
CA TYR A 3 8.64 4.89 -18.16
C TYR A 3 9.88 5.80 -18.36
N LEU A 4 11.08 5.28 -18.08
CA LEU A 4 12.33 5.98 -18.40
C LEU A 4 12.46 6.26 -19.91
N GLN A 5 12.19 5.24 -20.72
CA GLN A 5 12.28 5.35 -22.19
C GLN A 5 11.23 6.34 -22.73
N GLN A 6 10.02 6.34 -22.17
CA GLN A 6 8.97 7.33 -22.51
C GLN A 6 9.41 8.75 -22.16
N ALA A 7 9.99 8.98 -20.99
CA ALA A 7 10.46 10.31 -20.59
C ALA A 7 11.65 10.79 -21.47
N LEU A 8 12.57 9.88 -21.80
CA LEU A 8 13.63 10.17 -22.75
C LEU A 8 13.08 10.47 -24.15
N ALA A 9 12.01 9.77 -24.57
CA ALA A 9 11.35 10.02 -25.85
C ALA A 9 10.63 11.39 -25.88
N GLN A 10 9.97 11.77 -24.78
CA GLN A 10 9.35 13.10 -24.65
C GLN A 10 10.37 14.24 -24.74
N LYS A 11 11.62 13.99 -24.33
CA LYS A 11 12.74 14.94 -24.50
C LYS A 11 13.46 14.82 -25.84
N GLY A 12 12.97 13.98 -26.76
CA GLY A 12 13.57 13.75 -28.08
C GLY A 12 14.90 12.98 -28.05
N LEU A 13 15.21 12.31 -26.93
CA LEU A 13 16.48 11.60 -26.77
C LEU A 13 16.37 10.10 -27.06
N PHE A 14 15.15 9.57 -27.15
CA PHE A 14 14.88 8.15 -27.37
C PHE A 14 13.77 7.96 -28.43
N PRO A 15 13.87 6.99 -29.36
CA PRO A 15 12.82 6.73 -30.33
C PRO A 15 11.54 6.21 -29.67
N ALA A 16 10.42 6.90 -29.81
CA ALA A 16 9.15 6.57 -29.17
C ALA A 16 8.61 5.17 -29.55
N ASN A 17 8.91 4.71 -30.76
CA ASN A 17 8.51 3.39 -31.27
C ASN A 17 9.38 2.23 -30.73
N LEU A 18 10.43 2.52 -29.95
CA LEU A 18 11.34 1.52 -29.38
C LEU A 18 11.21 1.40 -27.85
N VAL A 19 10.09 1.83 -27.28
CA VAL A 19 9.79 1.69 -25.84
C VAL A 19 9.47 0.23 -25.55
N THR A 20 10.50 -0.54 -25.13
CA THR A 20 10.41 -2.00 -24.92
C THR A 20 10.37 -2.38 -23.43
N GLY A 21 10.72 -1.43 -22.53
CA GLY A 21 10.93 -1.73 -21.12
C GLY A 21 12.30 -2.39 -20.81
N TYR A 22 13.15 -2.61 -21.80
CA TYR A 22 14.48 -3.20 -21.63
C TYR A 22 15.57 -2.13 -21.68
N TYR A 23 16.53 -2.15 -20.71
CA TYR A 23 17.66 -1.24 -20.68
C TYR A 23 18.80 -1.78 -21.56
N GLY A 24 18.68 -1.61 -22.85
CA GLY A 24 19.70 -1.99 -23.83
C GLY A 24 20.63 -0.82 -24.18
N SER A 25 21.47 -1.05 -25.19
CA SER A 25 22.43 -0.06 -25.69
C SER A 25 21.79 1.23 -26.16
N ILE A 26 20.61 1.17 -26.76
CA ILE A 26 19.85 2.36 -27.22
C ILE A 26 19.41 3.22 -26.03
N THR A 27 18.88 2.59 -24.97
CA THR A 27 18.48 3.30 -23.74
C THR A 27 19.70 3.91 -23.05
N ARG A 28 20.80 3.14 -22.95
CA ARG A 28 22.06 3.64 -22.38
C ARG A 28 22.59 4.84 -23.18
N GLY A 29 22.58 4.77 -24.50
CA GLY A 29 23.02 5.88 -25.36
C GLY A 29 22.13 7.11 -25.21
N ALA A 30 20.82 6.94 -25.00
CA ALA A 30 19.89 8.04 -24.73
C ALA A 30 20.15 8.70 -23.36
N VAL A 31 20.47 7.91 -22.34
CA VAL A 31 20.88 8.42 -21.02
C VAL A 31 22.19 9.18 -21.13
N GLN A 32 23.20 8.66 -21.84
CA GLN A 32 24.47 9.35 -22.06
C GLN A 32 24.30 10.69 -22.80
N LYS A 33 23.34 10.79 -23.72
CA LYS A 33 22.98 12.07 -24.35
C LYS A 33 22.34 13.03 -23.34
N LEU A 34 21.47 12.53 -22.48
CA LEU A 34 20.88 13.32 -21.39
C LEU A 34 21.98 13.89 -20.49
N GLU A 35 22.87 13.03 -19.99
CA GLU A 35 23.99 13.38 -19.12
C GLU A 35 24.87 14.45 -19.76
N LYS A 36 25.23 14.28 -21.02
CA LYS A 36 26.03 15.26 -21.78
C LYS A 36 25.31 16.60 -21.92
N ASN A 37 24.02 16.60 -22.23
CA ASN A 37 23.23 17.81 -22.43
C ASN A 37 23.08 18.63 -21.14
N TYR A 38 23.18 17.98 -19.98
CA TYR A 38 23.00 18.62 -18.67
C TYR A 38 24.28 18.67 -17.84
N GLY A 39 25.43 18.36 -18.43
CA GLY A 39 26.76 18.46 -17.78
C GLY A 39 26.97 17.46 -16.64
N LEU A 40 26.31 16.31 -16.70
CA LEU A 40 26.45 15.21 -15.73
C LEU A 40 27.61 14.27 -16.14
N PRO A 41 28.15 13.46 -15.21
CA PRO A 41 29.06 12.37 -15.53
C PRO A 41 28.43 11.45 -16.57
N VAL A 42 29.11 11.20 -17.71
CA VAL A 42 28.57 10.42 -18.84
C VAL A 42 28.89 8.94 -18.63
N ASP A 43 28.16 8.26 -17.74
CA ASP A 43 28.35 6.84 -17.46
C ASP A 43 27.23 5.93 -18.00
N GLY A 44 26.14 6.54 -18.47
CA GLY A 44 24.95 5.86 -19.00
C GLY A 44 24.21 5.11 -17.90
N ARG A 45 24.23 5.62 -16.68
CA ARG A 45 23.45 5.11 -15.54
C ARG A 45 22.44 6.17 -15.14
N VAL A 46 21.27 5.72 -14.73
CA VAL A 46 20.22 6.65 -14.28
C VAL A 46 20.26 6.71 -12.76
N ALA A 47 20.83 7.78 -12.25
CA ALA A 47 20.84 8.15 -10.83
C ALA A 47 19.81 9.27 -10.56
N GLN A 48 19.83 9.85 -9.39
CA GLN A 48 18.87 10.87 -8.98
C GLN A 48 18.91 12.15 -9.84
N ALA A 49 20.08 12.51 -10.34
CA ALA A 49 20.25 13.71 -11.16
C ALA A 49 19.49 13.55 -12.50
N GLU A 50 19.66 12.41 -13.17
CA GLU A 50 18.97 12.08 -14.42
C GLU A 50 17.46 11.99 -14.23
N TRP A 51 17.02 11.37 -13.14
CA TRP A 51 15.60 11.31 -12.78
C TRP A 51 15.02 12.71 -12.57
N SER A 52 15.74 13.59 -11.88
CA SER A 52 15.29 14.97 -11.63
C SER A 52 15.16 15.77 -12.93
N ILE A 53 16.04 15.54 -13.91
CA ILE A 53 16.00 16.18 -15.21
C ILE A 53 14.86 15.65 -16.09
N LEU A 54 14.61 14.34 -16.03
CA LEU A 54 13.58 13.70 -16.85
C LEU A 54 12.17 14.01 -16.37
N PHE A 55 11.97 14.09 -15.08
CA PHE A 55 10.64 14.21 -14.47
C PHE A 55 10.41 15.54 -13.74
N GLY A 56 11.36 16.44 -13.86
CA GLY A 56 11.41 17.69 -13.12
C GLY A 56 11.95 17.48 -11.71
N SER A 57 12.88 18.31 -11.29
CA SER A 57 13.05 18.53 -9.87
C SER A 57 11.78 19.25 -9.41
N SER A 58 10.82 18.53 -8.89
CA SER A 58 9.95 19.12 -7.92
C SER A 58 10.87 19.57 -6.79
N SER A 59 11.32 20.82 -6.82
CA SER A 59 11.93 21.51 -5.69
C SER A 59 10.83 21.83 -4.64
N VAL A 60 9.88 20.92 -4.50
CA VAL A 60 9.00 20.84 -3.38
C VAL A 60 9.74 19.96 -2.39
N THR A 61 10.59 20.58 -1.59
CA THR A 61 10.88 20.06 -0.27
C THR A 61 9.51 19.75 0.33
N PRO A 62 9.18 18.50 0.66
CA PRO A 62 7.88 18.20 1.26
C PRO A 62 7.81 19.04 2.52
N LYS A 63 6.93 20.04 2.56
CA LYS A 63 6.67 20.87 3.75
C LYS A 63 6.10 20.03 4.90
N ASN A 64 5.64 18.81 4.59
CA ASN A 64 5.08 17.88 5.56
C ASN A 64 5.86 16.56 5.52
N LYS A 65 6.21 16.07 6.69
CA LYS A 65 6.76 14.72 6.90
C LYS A 65 5.78 13.70 6.27
N ARG A 66 6.29 12.80 5.42
CA ARG A 66 5.47 11.73 4.82
C ARG A 66 5.04 10.75 5.91
N LEU A 67 3.77 10.39 5.91
CA LEU A 67 3.20 9.46 6.88
C LEU A 67 3.67 8.02 6.63
N VAL A 68 4.06 7.32 7.68
CA VAL A 68 4.23 5.87 7.70
C VAL A 68 3.15 5.26 8.59
N LEU A 69 2.17 4.63 7.96
CA LEU A 69 1.09 3.89 8.62
C LEU A 69 1.42 2.40 8.61
N GLY A 70 1.51 1.77 9.77
CA GLY A 70 1.67 0.32 9.89
C GLY A 70 0.36 -0.36 10.28
N TYR A 71 -0.08 -1.37 9.53
CA TYR A 71 -1.21 -2.20 9.97
C TYR A 71 -0.75 -3.17 11.04
N TYR A 72 -1.40 -3.12 12.19
CA TYR A 72 -1.13 -3.95 13.36
C TYR A 72 -2.21 -5.00 13.50
N THR A 73 -1.86 -6.27 13.49
CA THR A 73 -2.80 -7.39 13.63
C THR A 73 -2.40 -8.29 14.80
N THR A 74 -3.38 -9.03 15.30
CA THR A 74 -3.20 -10.13 16.25
C THR A 74 -3.95 -11.36 15.69
N ASP A 75 -3.23 -12.29 15.06
CA ASP A 75 -3.83 -13.39 14.29
C ASP A 75 -4.36 -14.51 15.19
N TYR A 76 -3.78 -14.66 16.37
CA TYR A 76 -4.17 -15.69 17.36
C TYR A 76 -3.86 -15.22 18.79
N PRO A 77 -4.49 -15.82 19.82
CA PRO A 77 -4.20 -15.47 21.21
C PRO A 77 -2.70 -15.65 21.54
N GLY A 78 -2.08 -14.57 21.99
CA GLY A 78 -0.64 -14.55 22.32
C GLY A 78 0.28 -14.19 21.15
N ASP A 79 -0.25 -13.87 19.95
CA ASP A 79 0.55 -13.32 18.87
C ASP A 79 1.18 -11.98 19.29
N LYS A 80 2.49 -11.87 19.10
CA LYS A 80 3.30 -10.68 19.42
C LYS A 80 4.08 -10.15 18.25
N GLU A 81 3.85 -10.64 17.06
CA GLU A 81 4.67 -10.26 15.91
C GLU A 81 4.54 -8.76 15.60
N SER A 82 3.32 -8.23 15.49
CA SER A 82 3.10 -6.79 15.27
C SER A 82 3.56 -5.95 16.47
N TYR A 83 3.39 -6.45 17.70
CA TYR A 83 3.88 -5.79 18.90
C TYR A 83 5.41 -5.66 18.89
N GLN A 84 6.13 -6.73 18.53
CA GLN A 84 7.59 -6.74 18.46
C GLN A 84 8.10 -5.76 17.39
N ASP A 85 7.47 -5.73 16.22
CA ASP A 85 7.83 -4.76 15.18
C ASP A 85 7.59 -3.33 15.66
N LEU A 86 6.43 -3.03 16.27
CA LEU A 86 6.15 -1.71 16.83
C LEU A 86 7.18 -1.35 17.92
N ALA A 87 7.50 -2.28 18.83
CA ALA A 87 8.46 -2.02 19.90
C ALA A 87 9.87 -1.71 19.37
N THR A 88 10.28 -2.39 18.29
CA THR A 88 11.63 -2.30 17.71
C THR A 88 11.77 -1.14 16.75
N TYR A 89 10.74 -0.87 15.92
CA TYR A 89 10.83 0.03 14.78
C TYR A 89 9.96 1.29 14.90
N ALA A 90 9.51 1.62 16.13
CA ALA A 90 8.66 2.78 16.37
C ALA A 90 9.20 4.09 15.77
N ASP A 91 10.51 4.29 15.77
CA ASP A 91 11.15 5.51 15.23
C ASP A 91 10.90 5.71 13.72
N TYR A 92 10.50 4.65 13.02
CA TYR A 92 10.16 4.69 11.59
C TYR A 92 8.65 4.78 11.33
N ILE A 93 7.81 4.60 12.36
CA ILE A 93 6.35 4.50 12.26
C ILE A 93 5.72 5.76 12.86
N ASP A 94 4.89 6.45 12.09
CA ASP A 94 4.16 7.62 12.60
C ASP A 94 2.83 7.21 13.24
N GLN A 95 2.16 6.22 12.64
CA GLN A 95 0.88 5.73 13.12
C GLN A 95 0.73 4.23 12.89
N ILE A 96 -0.07 3.59 13.73
CA ILE A 96 -0.56 2.23 13.52
C ILE A 96 -2.08 2.23 13.32
N ALA A 97 -2.59 1.30 12.52
CA ALA A 97 -4.01 0.96 12.42
C ALA A 97 -4.22 -0.45 12.94
N THR A 98 -4.97 -0.61 14.03
CA THR A 98 -5.13 -1.90 14.71
C THR A 98 -6.36 -2.64 14.23
N PHE A 99 -6.17 -3.86 13.69
CA PHE A 99 -7.20 -4.70 13.07
C PHE A 99 -8.05 -5.43 14.14
N ASP A 100 -8.69 -4.66 15.03
CA ASP A 100 -9.32 -5.17 16.25
C ASP A 100 -10.85 -5.08 16.23
N CYS A 101 -11.45 -4.29 15.34
CA CYS A 101 -12.88 -3.98 15.41
C CYS A 101 -13.63 -4.29 14.11
N TRP A 102 -14.78 -4.94 14.25
CA TRP A 102 -15.70 -5.22 13.15
C TRP A 102 -17.12 -4.75 13.49
N VAL A 103 -18.06 -4.92 12.59
CA VAL A 103 -19.41 -4.36 12.70
C VAL A 103 -20.44 -5.47 12.80
N ASN A 104 -21.49 -5.31 13.63
CA ASN A 104 -22.65 -6.19 13.60
C ASN A 104 -23.79 -5.61 12.74
N GLU A 105 -24.87 -6.38 12.56
CA GLU A 105 -26.01 -6.04 11.69
C GLU A 105 -26.76 -4.74 12.09
N ASN A 106 -26.64 -4.32 13.33
CA ASN A 106 -27.27 -3.11 13.86
C ASN A 106 -26.34 -1.88 13.83
N GLY A 107 -25.11 -2.04 13.30
CA GLY A 107 -24.12 -0.99 13.23
C GLY A 107 -23.30 -0.78 14.50
N TYR A 108 -23.42 -1.66 15.50
CA TYR A 108 -22.55 -1.59 16.68
C TYR A 108 -21.19 -2.19 16.40
N LEU A 109 -20.15 -1.55 16.93
CA LEU A 109 -18.81 -2.11 16.89
C LEU A 109 -18.72 -3.35 17.79
N GLN A 110 -18.02 -4.34 17.28
CA GLN A 110 -17.58 -5.53 18.00
C GLN A 110 -16.06 -5.48 18.13
N GLY A 111 -15.52 -6.12 19.17
CA GLY A 111 -14.10 -6.00 19.50
C GLY A 111 -13.80 -4.67 20.22
N MET A 112 -12.54 -4.46 20.53
CA MET A 112 -12.05 -3.26 21.23
C MET A 112 -10.62 -2.99 20.79
N PRO A 113 -10.17 -1.72 20.78
CA PRO A 113 -8.77 -1.41 20.53
C PRO A 113 -7.85 -2.20 21.47
N SER A 114 -6.82 -2.83 20.94
CA SER A 114 -5.83 -3.58 21.72
C SER A 114 -5.22 -2.69 22.80
N ALA A 115 -5.45 -3.04 24.07
CA ALA A 115 -4.91 -2.29 25.20
C ALA A 115 -3.38 -2.29 25.21
N GLU A 116 -2.78 -3.38 24.76
CA GLU A 116 -1.34 -3.53 24.66
C GLU A 116 -0.74 -2.67 23.53
N ALA A 117 -1.34 -2.70 22.33
CA ALA A 117 -0.95 -1.83 21.24
C ALA A 117 -1.10 -0.35 21.63
N LEU A 118 -2.20 0.01 22.31
CA LEU A 118 -2.44 1.38 22.77
C LEU A 118 -1.41 1.84 23.82
N ALA A 119 -1.06 0.98 24.78
CA ALA A 119 -0.05 1.31 25.78
C ALA A 119 1.32 1.50 25.14
N LEU A 120 1.71 0.60 24.24
CA LEU A 120 3.00 0.66 23.55
C LEU A 120 3.07 1.87 22.60
N SER A 121 2.02 2.14 21.84
CA SER A 121 1.99 3.28 20.91
C SER A 121 2.16 4.61 21.65
N ARG A 122 1.51 4.77 22.81
CA ARG A 122 1.69 5.93 23.68
C ARG A 122 3.11 6.05 24.24
N GLN A 123 3.69 4.92 24.70
CA GLN A 123 5.06 4.88 25.20
C GLN A 123 6.07 5.27 24.12
N LYS A 124 5.78 4.93 22.87
CA LYS A 124 6.66 5.15 21.72
C LYS A 124 6.35 6.43 20.94
N ASP A 125 5.39 7.23 21.37
CA ASP A 125 4.90 8.44 20.66
C ASP A 125 4.44 8.15 19.22
N VAL A 126 3.82 6.97 19.01
CA VAL A 126 3.22 6.56 17.74
C VAL A 126 1.71 6.76 17.82
N GLY A 127 1.12 7.45 16.85
CA GLY A 127 -0.34 7.61 16.77
C GLY A 127 -1.03 6.25 16.56
N MET A 128 -2.24 6.08 17.13
CA MET A 128 -3.04 4.88 16.90
C MET A 128 -4.37 5.24 16.28
N GLN A 129 -4.70 4.62 15.15
CA GLN A 129 -6.02 4.66 14.52
C GLN A 129 -6.79 3.40 14.88
N LEU A 130 -8.10 3.55 15.14
CA LEU A 130 -9.02 2.42 15.18
C LEU A 130 -9.20 1.89 13.76
N LEU A 131 -8.86 0.62 13.49
CA LEU A 131 -9.25 0.04 12.21
C LEU A 131 -10.59 -0.68 12.37
N VAL A 132 -11.54 -0.35 11.51
CA VAL A 132 -12.86 -0.97 11.45
C VAL A 132 -13.00 -1.71 10.13
N HIS A 133 -13.21 -3.02 10.22
CA HIS A 133 -13.27 -3.92 9.06
C HIS A 133 -14.59 -4.70 8.99
N ASN A 134 -14.81 -5.36 7.86
CA ASN A 134 -15.93 -6.30 7.64
C ASN A 134 -15.46 -7.74 7.40
N PHE A 135 -14.28 -8.10 7.94
CA PHE A 135 -13.77 -9.48 7.87
C PHE A 135 -14.47 -10.34 8.91
N ILE A 136 -15.34 -11.26 8.46
CA ILE A 136 -16.22 -12.08 9.31
C ILE A 136 -16.23 -13.50 8.74
N GLY A 137 -16.08 -14.52 9.59
CA GLY A 137 -16.16 -15.91 9.16
C GLY A 137 -15.06 -16.36 8.19
N GLY A 138 -13.91 -15.68 8.21
CA GLY A 138 -12.75 -16.02 7.37
C GLY A 138 -12.74 -15.32 6.01
N GLY A 139 -13.56 -14.27 5.79
CA GLY A 139 -13.56 -13.47 4.57
C GLY A 139 -14.19 -12.10 4.75
N PHE A 140 -14.01 -11.23 3.76
CA PHE A 140 -14.66 -9.92 3.74
C PHE A 140 -16.13 -10.04 3.32
N ALA A 141 -17.03 -9.67 4.22
CA ALA A 141 -18.48 -9.80 4.05
C ALA A 141 -19.07 -8.53 3.41
N GLY A 142 -18.85 -8.32 2.11
CA GLY A 142 -19.22 -7.10 1.39
C GLY A 142 -20.72 -6.85 1.32
N ASP A 143 -21.56 -7.86 1.06
CA ASP A 143 -23.02 -7.73 1.05
C ASP A 143 -23.57 -7.43 2.45
N PHE A 144 -22.99 -8.02 3.49
CA PHE A 144 -23.36 -7.77 4.87
C PHE A 144 -23.09 -6.30 5.25
N ILE A 145 -21.89 -5.79 5.03
CA ILE A 145 -21.58 -4.42 5.36
C ILE A 145 -22.44 -3.44 4.54
N LEU A 146 -22.74 -3.77 3.27
CA LEU A 146 -23.64 -2.96 2.47
C LEU A 146 -25.05 -2.83 3.11
N GLN A 147 -25.62 -3.92 3.63
CA GLN A 147 -26.91 -3.86 4.34
C GLN A 147 -26.86 -2.91 5.54
N VAL A 148 -25.77 -2.91 6.31
CA VAL A 148 -25.57 -1.97 7.41
C VAL A 148 -25.51 -0.53 6.92
N LEU A 149 -24.80 -0.28 5.80
CA LEU A 149 -24.62 1.06 5.25
C LEU A 149 -25.87 1.60 4.54
N GLU A 150 -26.68 0.75 3.94
CA GLU A 150 -27.96 1.14 3.30
C GLU A 150 -29.04 1.48 4.33
N ASN A 151 -29.00 0.86 5.52
CA ASN A 151 -29.95 1.17 6.59
C ASN A 151 -29.50 2.45 7.35
N PRO A 152 -30.26 3.55 7.30
CA PRO A 152 -29.88 4.81 7.94
C PRO A 152 -29.66 4.69 9.46
N ARG A 153 -30.43 3.82 10.16
CA ARG A 153 -30.28 3.63 11.61
C ARG A 153 -28.98 2.93 11.95
N SER A 154 -28.69 1.82 11.29
CA SER A 154 -27.44 1.05 11.50
C SER A 154 -26.23 1.88 11.10
N ARG A 155 -26.27 2.59 9.97
CA ARG A 155 -25.20 3.47 9.52
C ARG A 155 -24.91 4.60 10.51
N GLN A 156 -25.93 5.29 11.01
CA GLN A 156 -25.78 6.33 12.03
C GLN A 156 -25.31 5.77 13.37
N THR A 157 -25.71 4.56 13.73
CA THR A 157 -25.20 3.87 14.91
C THR A 157 -23.71 3.63 14.74
N LEU A 158 -23.27 3.09 13.59
CA LEU A 158 -21.86 2.83 13.31
C LEU A 158 -21.02 4.11 13.40
N VAL A 159 -21.47 5.21 12.80
CA VAL A 159 -20.80 6.51 12.90
C VAL A 159 -20.64 6.96 14.36
N ARG A 160 -21.70 6.85 15.18
CA ARG A 160 -21.64 7.22 16.61
C ARG A 160 -20.68 6.33 17.40
N GLU A 161 -20.72 5.01 17.16
CA GLU A 161 -19.84 4.03 17.82
C GLU A 161 -18.37 4.31 17.51
N ILE A 162 -18.03 4.52 16.24
CA ILE A 162 -16.66 4.85 15.82
C ILE A 162 -16.18 6.11 16.55
N VAL A 163 -16.95 7.19 16.48
CA VAL A 163 -16.61 8.47 17.13
C VAL A 163 -16.48 8.31 18.65
N TYR A 164 -17.40 7.56 19.27
CA TYR A 164 -17.33 7.27 20.71
C TYR A 164 -16.02 6.54 21.09
N VAL A 165 -15.66 5.49 20.36
CA VAL A 165 -14.44 4.70 20.64
C VAL A 165 -13.19 5.52 20.41
N VAL A 166 -13.10 6.26 19.30
CA VAL A 166 -11.97 7.14 19.00
C VAL A 166 -11.74 8.15 20.13
N ASN A 167 -12.79 8.76 20.63
CA ASN A 167 -12.71 9.73 21.74
C ASN A 167 -12.39 9.07 23.09
N LYS A 168 -13.11 7.99 23.43
CA LYS A 168 -12.93 7.28 24.69
C LYS A 168 -11.48 6.84 24.91
N TYR A 169 -10.82 6.38 23.86
CA TYR A 169 -9.44 5.93 23.93
C TYR A 169 -8.43 7.00 23.52
N ASN A 170 -8.88 8.19 23.17
CA ASN A 170 -8.06 9.30 22.68
C ASN A 170 -7.15 8.84 21.52
N LEU A 171 -7.74 8.18 20.51
CA LEU A 171 -7.03 7.69 19.34
C LEU A 171 -6.75 8.83 18.35
N ALA A 172 -5.72 8.67 17.52
CA ALA A 172 -5.37 9.64 16.48
C ALA A 172 -6.46 9.77 15.41
N GLY A 173 -7.26 8.72 15.20
CA GLY A 173 -8.33 8.71 14.22
C GLY A 173 -8.88 7.31 13.98
N VAL A 174 -9.44 7.10 12.80
CA VAL A 174 -9.97 5.81 12.34
C VAL A 174 -9.48 5.48 10.94
N ASN A 175 -9.23 4.20 10.70
CA ASN A 175 -9.03 3.62 9.38
C ASN A 175 -10.26 2.74 9.07
N ILE A 176 -10.94 2.99 7.96
CA ILE A 176 -12.04 2.15 7.48
C ILE A 176 -11.50 1.20 6.42
N ASP A 177 -11.63 -0.08 6.69
CA ASP A 177 -11.15 -1.18 5.84
C ASP A 177 -12.31 -2.11 5.48
N PHE A 178 -13.31 -1.55 4.78
CA PHE A 178 -14.45 -2.31 4.27
C PHE A 178 -14.14 -2.79 2.86
N GLU A 179 -14.01 -4.10 2.68
CA GLU A 179 -13.68 -4.72 1.41
C GLU A 179 -14.84 -5.52 0.83
N GLY A 180 -14.78 -5.77 -0.49
CA GLY A 180 -15.76 -6.58 -1.19
C GLY A 180 -17.16 -5.94 -1.28
N ILE A 181 -17.31 -4.65 -1.01
CA ILE A 181 -18.58 -3.95 -1.19
C ILE A 181 -19.00 -4.07 -2.67
N PRO A 182 -20.18 -4.63 -2.98
CA PRO A 182 -20.62 -4.75 -4.36
C PRO A 182 -20.83 -3.38 -5.03
N PRO A 183 -20.70 -3.26 -6.35
CA PRO A 183 -20.76 -1.99 -7.08
C PRO A 183 -22.00 -1.14 -6.79
N ARG A 184 -23.15 -1.77 -6.54
CA ARG A 184 -24.39 -1.08 -6.16
C ARG A 184 -24.27 -0.31 -4.86
N GLY A 185 -23.31 -0.65 -4.02
CA GLY A 185 -23.05 0.00 -2.71
C GLY A 185 -22.28 1.31 -2.78
N ARG A 186 -21.83 1.75 -3.97
CA ARG A 186 -21.03 2.96 -4.15
C ARG A 186 -21.60 4.19 -3.44
N GLN A 187 -22.89 4.46 -3.61
CA GLN A 187 -23.55 5.60 -2.97
C GLN A 187 -23.68 5.42 -1.45
N ALA A 188 -24.04 4.23 -0.99
CA ALA A 188 -24.18 3.96 0.44
C ALA A 188 -22.85 4.09 1.19
N TYR A 189 -21.76 3.58 0.60
CA TYR A 189 -20.42 3.74 1.13
C TYR A 189 -19.97 5.21 1.15
N THR A 190 -20.19 5.93 0.07
CA THR A 190 -19.89 7.37 0.00
C THR A 190 -20.65 8.17 1.06
N THR A 191 -21.95 7.87 1.27
CA THR A 191 -22.77 8.52 2.29
C THR A 191 -22.25 8.24 3.70
N PHE A 192 -21.88 6.99 3.99
CA PHE A 192 -21.25 6.63 5.27
C PHE A 192 -19.97 7.42 5.53
N VAL A 193 -19.08 7.46 4.55
CA VAL A 193 -17.81 8.21 4.67
C VAL A 193 -18.07 9.70 4.89
N GLN A 194 -19.03 10.28 4.20
CA GLN A 194 -19.42 11.69 4.36
C GLN A 194 -19.94 11.97 5.78
N GLU A 195 -20.83 11.12 6.30
CA GLU A 195 -21.37 11.25 7.66
C GLU A 195 -20.26 11.12 8.72
N LEU A 196 -19.35 10.17 8.54
CA LEU A 196 -18.22 9.95 9.45
C LEU A 196 -17.22 11.12 9.42
N ALA A 197 -16.82 11.55 8.21
CA ALA A 197 -15.91 12.68 8.02
C ALA A 197 -16.44 13.96 8.70
N GLY A 198 -17.75 14.26 8.53
CA GLY A 198 -18.38 15.41 9.17
C GLY A 198 -18.36 15.38 10.70
N ARG A 199 -18.23 14.20 11.31
CA ARG A 199 -18.09 14.07 12.78
C ARG A 199 -16.65 14.15 13.26
N LEU A 200 -15.70 13.61 12.50
CA LEU A 200 -14.29 13.54 12.90
C LEU A 200 -13.57 14.88 12.73
N VAL A 201 -13.88 15.63 11.67
CA VAL A 201 -13.24 16.91 11.38
C VAL A 201 -13.44 17.93 12.49
N THR A 202 -14.59 17.90 13.17
CA THR A 202 -14.88 18.80 14.31
C THR A 202 -14.09 18.46 15.57
N GLN A 203 -13.33 17.37 15.56
CA GLN A 203 -12.62 16.82 16.72
C GLN A 203 -11.13 16.68 16.48
N ASP A 204 -10.62 17.16 15.33
CA ASP A 204 -9.22 17.03 14.93
C ASP A 204 -8.75 15.56 14.94
N ARG A 205 -9.59 14.66 14.39
CA ARG A 205 -9.33 13.23 14.28
C ARG A 205 -9.23 12.81 12.82
N LEU A 206 -8.21 12.04 12.52
CA LEU A 206 -7.93 11.57 11.17
C LEU A 206 -8.97 10.54 10.68
N LEU A 207 -9.34 10.67 9.42
CA LEU A 207 -10.06 9.64 8.67
C LEU A 207 -9.18 9.10 7.56
N THR A 208 -8.82 7.83 7.64
CA THR A 208 -8.12 7.09 6.61
C THR A 208 -9.04 6.02 6.02
N LEU A 209 -9.02 5.81 4.72
CA LEU A 209 -9.70 4.68 4.08
C LEU A 209 -8.66 3.75 3.46
N SER A 210 -8.77 2.45 3.73
CA SER A 210 -8.13 1.41 2.93
C SER A 210 -9.02 1.12 1.73
N VAL A 211 -8.47 1.18 0.51
CA VAL A 211 -9.26 1.00 -0.71
C VAL A 211 -8.58 0.05 -1.69
N PRO A 212 -9.35 -0.78 -2.43
CA PRO A 212 -8.81 -1.65 -3.47
C PRO A 212 -8.10 -0.85 -4.55
N ALA A 213 -6.96 -1.36 -5.02
CA ALA A 213 -6.22 -0.78 -6.13
C ALA A 213 -7.04 -0.77 -7.43
N LYS A 214 -6.98 0.33 -8.19
CA LYS A 214 -7.54 0.45 -9.53
C LYS A 214 -6.79 1.47 -10.38
N SER A 215 -6.69 1.21 -11.68
CA SER A 215 -6.01 2.07 -12.65
C SER A 215 -6.98 2.93 -13.49
N ALA A 216 -8.27 2.79 -13.26
CA ALA A 216 -9.34 3.58 -13.86
C ALA A 216 -10.61 3.47 -13.02
N ASP A 217 -11.53 4.42 -13.14
CA ASP A 217 -12.85 4.27 -12.53
C ASP A 217 -13.76 3.42 -13.44
N ASN A 218 -14.16 2.28 -12.91
CA ASN A 218 -15.18 1.42 -13.50
C ASN A 218 -16.22 1.10 -12.43
N PRO A 219 -17.33 1.86 -12.36
CA PRO A 219 -18.37 1.64 -11.36
C PRO A 219 -19.03 0.25 -11.42
N ALA A 220 -18.88 -0.49 -12.53
CA ALA A 220 -19.41 -1.85 -12.66
C ALA A 220 -18.41 -2.93 -12.21
N ASN A 221 -17.17 -2.57 -11.88
CA ASN A 221 -16.18 -3.55 -11.44
C ASN A 221 -16.60 -4.18 -10.10
N SER A 222 -16.65 -5.52 -10.04
CA SER A 222 -17.15 -6.27 -8.88
C SER A 222 -16.30 -6.05 -7.61
N TRP A 223 -15.02 -5.72 -7.74
CA TRP A 223 -14.10 -5.56 -6.62
C TRP A 223 -13.90 -4.10 -6.21
N SER A 224 -13.73 -3.18 -7.16
CA SER A 224 -13.36 -1.80 -6.89
C SER A 224 -14.43 -0.77 -7.26
N GLY A 225 -15.57 -1.18 -7.84
CA GLY A 225 -16.60 -0.29 -8.35
C GLY A 225 -17.29 0.56 -7.29
N ALA A 226 -17.39 0.06 -6.05
CA ALA A 226 -17.98 0.79 -4.94
C ALA A 226 -17.13 1.98 -4.44
N TYR A 227 -15.84 2.05 -4.76
CA TYR A 227 -14.91 3.02 -4.18
C TYR A 227 -14.68 4.19 -5.15
N ASP A 228 -15.44 5.26 -4.98
CA ASP A 228 -15.27 6.50 -5.76
C ASP A 228 -14.10 7.33 -5.25
N TYR A 229 -12.91 7.11 -5.80
CA TYR A 229 -11.70 7.81 -5.36
C TYR A 229 -11.83 9.34 -5.44
N ALA A 230 -12.48 9.87 -6.49
CA ALA A 230 -12.64 11.31 -6.67
C ALA A 230 -13.47 11.93 -5.53
N THR A 231 -14.58 11.28 -5.16
CA THR A 231 -15.45 11.76 -4.10
C THR A 231 -14.87 11.45 -2.71
N LEU A 232 -14.37 10.23 -2.49
CA LEU A 232 -13.80 9.82 -1.21
C LEU A 232 -12.56 10.64 -0.83
N GLY A 233 -11.65 10.87 -1.77
CA GLY A 233 -10.42 11.63 -1.55
C GLY A 233 -10.62 13.08 -1.11
N GLN A 234 -11.80 13.67 -1.38
CA GLN A 234 -12.14 15.00 -0.90
C GLN A 234 -12.51 15.02 0.59
N MET A 235 -13.06 13.92 1.11
CA MET A 235 -13.65 13.84 2.44
C MET A 235 -12.69 13.30 3.50
N VAL A 236 -11.60 12.63 3.09
CA VAL A 236 -10.67 11.94 3.98
C VAL A 236 -9.35 12.69 4.12
N ASP A 237 -8.61 12.40 5.20
CA ASP A 237 -7.23 12.87 5.36
C ASP A 237 -6.29 12.03 4.50
N TYR A 238 -6.48 10.71 4.48
CA TYR A 238 -5.66 9.80 3.67
C TYR A 238 -6.50 8.71 3.00
N LEU A 239 -6.10 8.40 1.77
CA LEU A 239 -6.56 7.24 1.01
C LEU A 239 -5.40 6.26 0.90
N ALA A 240 -5.42 5.19 1.70
CA ALA A 240 -4.44 4.12 1.66
C ALA A 240 -4.83 3.13 0.56
N ILE A 241 -4.13 3.18 -0.56
CA ILE A 241 -4.41 2.32 -1.70
C ILE A 241 -3.70 0.99 -1.49
N MET A 242 -4.44 -0.11 -1.44
CA MET A 242 -3.91 -1.47 -1.31
C MET A 242 -3.24 -1.91 -2.62
N SER A 243 -2.09 -1.32 -2.93
CA SER A 243 -1.30 -1.56 -4.16
C SER A 243 -0.42 -2.81 -4.03
N TYR A 244 -1.01 -3.89 -3.55
CA TYR A 244 -0.47 -5.24 -3.43
C TYR A 244 -1.55 -6.27 -3.78
N ASP A 245 -1.21 -7.57 -3.76
CA ASP A 245 -2.08 -8.67 -4.20
C ASP A 245 -2.54 -8.57 -5.66
N GLN A 246 -1.70 -7.97 -6.54
CA GLN A 246 -1.89 -8.05 -7.98
C GLN A 246 -2.03 -9.51 -8.43
N HIS A 247 -1.18 -10.38 -7.90
CA HIS A 247 -1.32 -11.82 -7.89
C HIS A 247 -1.39 -12.27 -6.43
N TRP A 248 -2.49 -12.90 -6.06
CA TRP A 248 -2.80 -13.34 -4.71
C TRP A 248 -2.79 -14.87 -4.60
N SER A 249 -2.84 -15.40 -3.40
CA SER A 249 -2.69 -16.84 -3.14
C SER A 249 -3.64 -17.74 -3.94
N GLY A 250 -4.85 -17.28 -4.24
CA GLY A 250 -5.85 -18.03 -5.01
C GLY A 250 -5.77 -17.84 -6.52
N GLY A 251 -4.89 -16.98 -7.00
CA GLY A 251 -4.68 -16.66 -8.41
C GLY A 251 -3.48 -17.38 -9.03
N ALA A 252 -3.19 -17.06 -10.29
CA ALA A 252 -1.99 -17.53 -10.96
C ALA A 252 -0.72 -16.92 -10.34
N PRO A 253 0.42 -17.65 -10.33
CA PRO A 253 1.70 -17.12 -9.89
C PRO A 253 2.11 -15.84 -10.60
N GLY A 254 2.60 -14.86 -9.87
CA GLY A 254 3.04 -13.58 -10.41
C GLY A 254 3.44 -12.58 -9.31
N PRO A 255 3.90 -11.38 -9.68
CA PRO A 255 4.33 -10.38 -8.72
C PRO A 255 3.19 -9.93 -7.80
N VAL A 256 3.47 -9.81 -6.50
CA VAL A 256 2.52 -9.26 -5.53
C VAL A 256 2.18 -7.80 -5.87
N ALA A 257 3.16 -7.04 -6.35
CA ALA A 257 3.00 -5.66 -6.78
C ALA A 257 4.05 -5.31 -7.85
N SER A 258 3.76 -5.54 -9.12
CA SER A 258 4.68 -5.15 -10.20
C SER A 258 4.78 -3.62 -10.31
N LEU A 259 5.96 -3.10 -10.61
CA LEU A 259 6.15 -1.65 -10.78
C LEU A 259 5.22 -1.04 -11.84
N PRO A 260 5.04 -1.62 -13.05
CA PRO A 260 4.11 -1.07 -14.04
C PRO A 260 2.66 -0.98 -13.55
N TRP A 261 2.21 -1.98 -12.78
CA TRP A 261 0.86 -1.99 -12.23
C TRP A 261 0.70 -0.90 -11.15
N VAL A 262 1.65 -0.78 -10.22
CA VAL A 262 1.64 0.27 -9.19
C VAL A 262 1.65 1.66 -9.84
N VAL A 263 2.47 1.87 -10.88
CA VAL A 263 2.50 3.12 -11.65
C VAL A 263 1.13 3.41 -12.27
N SER A 264 0.49 2.42 -12.89
CA SER A 264 -0.84 2.63 -13.50
C SER A 264 -1.92 3.04 -12.48
N ILE A 265 -1.83 2.51 -11.25
CA ILE A 265 -2.72 2.89 -10.15
C ILE A 265 -2.47 4.36 -9.76
N LEU A 266 -1.22 4.75 -9.59
CA LEU A 266 -0.87 6.11 -9.19
C LEU A 266 -1.16 7.14 -10.29
N ASP A 267 -0.96 6.77 -11.56
CA ASP A 267 -1.33 7.59 -12.72
C ASP A 267 -2.82 7.93 -12.76
N TYR A 268 -3.67 7.01 -12.29
CA TYR A 268 -5.09 7.26 -12.13
C TYR A 268 -5.39 8.03 -10.85
N ALA A 269 -4.93 7.51 -9.70
CA ALA A 269 -5.31 8.02 -8.39
C ALA A 269 -4.92 9.51 -8.22
N THR A 270 -3.73 9.91 -8.67
CA THR A 270 -3.25 11.31 -8.56
C THR A 270 -3.96 12.30 -9.50
N LYS A 271 -4.72 11.81 -10.48
CA LYS A 271 -5.58 12.67 -11.30
C LYS A 271 -6.88 13.07 -10.61
N VAL A 272 -7.33 12.25 -9.65
CA VAL A 272 -8.66 12.39 -9.04
C VAL A 272 -8.62 12.66 -7.54
N VAL A 273 -7.46 12.39 -6.88
CA VAL A 273 -7.23 12.61 -5.45
C VAL A 273 -5.98 13.50 -5.30
N PRO A 274 -5.99 14.49 -4.40
CA PRO A 274 -4.77 15.24 -4.07
C PRO A 274 -3.65 14.28 -3.65
N SER A 275 -2.52 14.34 -4.34
CA SER A 275 -1.45 13.33 -4.19
C SER A 275 -0.91 13.23 -2.76
N ASN A 276 -0.87 14.34 -2.03
CA ASN A 276 -0.45 14.39 -0.63
C ASN A 276 -1.43 13.70 0.35
N LYS A 277 -2.60 13.29 -0.11
CA LYS A 277 -3.56 12.45 0.64
C LYS A 277 -3.44 10.97 0.32
N ILE A 278 -2.64 10.57 -0.66
CA ILE A 278 -2.49 9.17 -1.07
C ILE A 278 -1.37 8.52 -0.27
N LEU A 279 -1.67 7.38 0.37
CA LEU A 279 -0.68 6.47 0.94
C LEU A 279 -0.49 5.29 -0.01
N LEU A 280 0.75 5.07 -0.42
CA LEU A 280 1.12 3.90 -1.23
C LEU A 280 1.11 2.65 -0.35
N GLY A 281 0.27 1.67 -0.68
CA GLY A 281 0.27 0.37 -0.01
C GLY A 281 1.54 -0.42 -0.32
N ILE A 282 2.20 -0.91 0.71
CA ILE A 282 3.41 -1.75 0.63
C ILE A 282 3.12 -3.10 1.26
N GLY A 283 3.16 -4.16 0.46
CA GLY A 283 3.09 -5.54 0.96
C GLY A 283 4.47 -6.01 1.45
N CYS A 284 4.53 -6.53 2.69
CA CYS A 284 5.76 -7.05 3.30
C CYS A 284 5.84 -8.57 3.19
N TYR A 285 5.56 -9.13 2.02
CA TYR A 285 5.47 -10.56 1.79
C TYR A 285 5.65 -10.91 0.31
N GLY A 286 5.72 -12.19 0.06
CA GLY A 286 5.56 -12.80 -1.24
C GLY A 286 4.62 -13.99 -1.15
N TYR A 287 4.42 -14.68 -2.25
CA TYR A 287 3.73 -15.95 -2.26
C TYR A 287 4.60 -17.04 -2.89
N ASP A 288 4.50 -18.24 -2.32
CA ASP A 288 5.07 -19.50 -2.84
C ASP A 288 3.90 -20.33 -3.38
N TRP A 289 3.84 -20.50 -4.70
CA TRP A 289 2.81 -21.31 -5.38
C TRP A 289 3.37 -22.68 -5.76
N PRO A 290 3.02 -23.74 -5.01
CA PRO A 290 3.21 -25.10 -5.49
C PRO A 290 2.34 -25.33 -6.72
N GLU A 291 2.85 -26.03 -7.73
CA GLU A 291 2.09 -26.35 -8.94
C GLU A 291 0.76 -27.03 -8.59
N TYR A 292 -0.34 -26.55 -9.19
CA TYR A 292 -1.72 -27.02 -8.97
C TYR A 292 -2.28 -26.80 -7.56
N LYS A 293 -1.69 -25.90 -6.74
CA LYS A 293 -2.19 -25.58 -5.40
C LYS A 293 -2.26 -24.07 -5.19
N LEU A 294 -2.98 -23.69 -4.13
CA LEU A 294 -3.02 -22.30 -3.68
C LEU A 294 -1.63 -21.83 -3.25
N GLY A 295 -1.34 -20.58 -3.52
CA GLY A 295 -0.14 -19.93 -3.02
C GLY A 295 -0.16 -19.82 -1.50
N ARG A 296 1.01 -19.87 -0.89
CA ARG A 296 1.22 -19.67 0.54
C ARG A 296 2.01 -18.37 0.74
N ALA A 297 1.51 -17.49 1.59
CA ALA A 297 2.23 -16.28 1.95
C ALA A 297 3.57 -16.62 2.63
N VAL A 298 4.62 -15.90 2.25
CA VAL A 298 5.95 -15.95 2.85
C VAL A 298 6.29 -14.54 3.30
N LYS A 299 6.47 -14.34 4.61
CA LYS A 299 6.77 -13.03 5.19
C LYS A 299 8.11 -12.52 4.66
N TRP A 300 8.30 -11.22 4.59
CA TRP A 300 9.58 -10.61 4.20
C TRP A 300 10.73 -11.17 5.03
N LYS A 301 10.60 -11.18 6.35
CA LYS A 301 11.63 -11.67 7.28
C LYS A 301 11.97 -13.15 7.13
N ASP A 302 11.06 -13.97 6.56
CA ASP A 302 11.26 -15.42 6.38
C ASP A 302 11.85 -15.75 4.99
N MET A 303 11.81 -14.80 4.05
CA MET A 303 12.26 -14.99 2.67
C MET A 303 13.76 -15.40 2.59
N PRO A 304 14.69 -14.81 3.36
CA PRO A 304 16.09 -15.24 3.35
C PRO A 304 16.24 -16.72 3.71
N GLY A 305 15.46 -17.22 4.67
CA GLY A 305 15.45 -18.62 5.07
C GLY A 305 14.92 -19.57 3.98
N LEU A 306 13.94 -19.13 3.20
CA LEU A 306 13.45 -19.88 2.03
C LEU A 306 14.50 -19.93 0.93
N ILE A 307 15.09 -18.79 0.57
CA ILE A 307 16.15 -18.68 -0.46
C ILE A 307 17.33 -19.59 -0.12
N ALA A 308 17.79 -19.58 1.13
CA ALA A 308 18.94 -20.38 1.56
C ALA A 308 18.70 -21.91 1.41
N LYS A 309 17.45 -22.35 1.45
CA LYS A 309 17.06 -23.76 1.37
C LYS A 309 16.64 -24.22 -0.02
N THR A 310 16.42 -23.31 -0.96
CA THR A 310 15.79 -23.65 -2.24
C THR A 310 16.63 -23.25 -3.45
N ALA A 311 16.56 -22.00 -3.89
CA ALA A 311 17.22 -21.50 -5.08
C ALA A 311 17.56 -20.02 -4.96
N GLN A 312 18.56 -19.58 -5.72
CA GLN A 312 18.90 -18.16 -5.81
C GLN A 312 17.79 -17.40 -6.57
N PRO A 313 17.37 -16.22 -6.09
CA PRO A 313 16.39 -15.42 -6.76
C PRO A 313 16.92 -14.84 -8.08
N GLN A 314 16.01 -14.73 -9.04
CA GLN A 314 16.19 -14.01 -10.27
C GLN A 314 15.47 -12.66 -10.18
N TRP A 315 15.82 -11.74 -11.06
CA TRP A 315 15.17 -10.44 -11.16
C TRP A 315 14.33 -10.37 -12.42
N SER A 316 13.10 -9.93 -12.28
CA SER A 316 12.23 -9.62 -13.42
C SER A 316 12.36 -8.15 -13.80
N ASP A 317 13.05 -7.84 -14.91
CA ASP A 317 13.15 -6.48 -15.42
C ASP A 317 11.80 -5.90 -15.83
N GLN A 318 10.91 -6.76 -16.33
CA GLN A 318 9.55 -6.37 -16.74
C GLN A 318 8.73 -5.85 -15.55
N TYR A 319 8.85 -6.51 -14.39
CA TYR A 319 8.03 -6.22 -13.23
C TYR A 319 8.78 -5.46 -12.12
N SER A 320 10.10 -5.38 -12.21
CA SER A 320 11.01 -4.79 -11.21
C SER A 320 10.84 -5.41 -9.81
N VAL A 321 10.72 -6.73 -9.77
CA VAL A 321 10.61 -7.53 -8.55
C VAL A 321 11.40 -8.83 -8.66
N PRO A 322 11.86 -9.41 -7.54
CA PRO A 322 12.51 -10.71 -7.52
C PRO A 322 11.49 -11.85 -7.61
N TYR A 323 11.95 -12.95 -8.16
CA TYR A 323 11.27 -14.24 -8.15
C TYR A 323 12.25 -15.39 -8.07
N LEU A 324 11.78 -16.57 -7.69
CA LEU A 324 12.56 -17.80 -7.80
C LEU A 324 11.67 -18.98 -8.17
N VAL A 325 12.28 -20.01 -8.75
CA VAL A 325 11.64 -21.28 -9.09
C VAL A 325 12.49 -22.39 -8.47
N TYR A 326 11.84 -23.32 -7.77
CA TYR A 326 12.51 -24.47 -7.18
C TYR A 326 11.62 -25.73 -7.23
N TRP A 327 12.19 -26.87 -6.92
CA TRP A 327 11.48 -28.14 -6.84
C TRP A 327 11.59 -28.71 -5.43
N GLN A 328 10.46 -29.16 -4.90
CA GLN A 328 10.39 -29.81 -3.60
C GLN A 328 9.47 -31.01 -3.68
N GLY A 329 9.98 -32.21 -3.35
CA GLY A 329 9.19 -33.44 -3.43
C GLY A 329 8.62 -33.75 -4.81
N GLY A 330 9.29 -33.36 -5.90
CA GLY A 330 8.83 -33.54 -7.28
C GLY A 330 7.79 -32.48 -7.73
N VAL A 331 7.43 -31.53 -6.89
CA VAL A 331 6.50 -30.44 -7.20
C VAL A 331 7.30 -29.17 -7.53
N LYS A 332 6.95 -28.51 -8.63
CA LYS A 332 7.49 -27.22 -9.00
C LYS A 332 6.86 -26.12 -8.15
N HIS A 333 7.68 -25.21 -7.64
CA HIS A 333 7.28 -24.02 -6.92
C HIS A 333 7.69 -22.77 -7.65
N GLN A 334 6.82 -21.76 -7.67
CA GLN A 334 7.15 -20.42 -8.13
C GLN A 334 6.92 -19.45 -6.97
N VAL A 335 7.94 -18.65 -6.66
CA VAL A 335 7.87 -17.64 -5.59
C VAL A 335 8.07 -16.27 -6.18
N TRP A 336 7.14 -15.36 -5.92
CA TRP A 336 7.25 -13.94 -6.24
C TRP A 336 7.18 -13.15 -4.94
N PHE A 337 8.07 -12.20 -4.75
CA PHE A 337 8.21 -11.53 -3.46
C PHE A 337 8.76 -10.11 -3.58
N GLU A 338 8.77 -9.38 -2.48
CA GLU A 338 9.41 -8.08 -2.36
C GLU A 338 10.76 -8.21 -1.66
N ASN A 339 11.72 -7.37 -2.07
CA ASN A 339 13.01 -7.22 -1.40
C ASN A 339 13.43 -5.74 -1.33
N LYS A 340 14.58 -5.45 -0.71
CA LYS A 340 15.08 -4.08 -0.57
C LYS A 340 15.20 -3.32 -1.91
N TYR A 341 15.46 -3.99 -3.01
CA TYR A 341 15.61 -3.34 -4.33
C TYR A 341 14.25 -2.99 -4.92
N SER A 342 13.28 -3.91 -4.91
CA SER A 342 11.93 -3.64 -5.38
C SER A 342 11.22 -2.60 -4.49
N LEU A 343 11.43 -2.67 -3.17
CA LEU A 343 10.92 -1.68 -2.22
C LEU A 343 11.53 -0.30 -2.48
N ALA A 344 12.86 -0.20 -2.62
CA ALA A 344 13.53 1.08 -2.89
C ALA A 344 13.03 1.75 -4.18
N ILE A 345 12.78 0.97 -5.24
CA ILE A 345 12.19 1.48 -6.49
C ILE A 345 10.77 2.01 -6.25
N LYS A 346 9.94 1.31 -5.49
CA LYS A 346 8.58 1.77 -5.18
C LYS A 346 8.56 3.02 -4.29
N LEU A 347 9.51 3.12 -3.33
CA LEU A 347 9.62 4.31 -2.49
C LEU A 347 10.02 5.58 -3.29
N GLN A 348 10.68 5.45 -4.44
CA GLN A 348 10.94 6.59 -5.31
C GLN A 348 9.63 7.22 -5.86
N LEU A 349 8.57 6.41 -5.99
CA LEU A 349 7.26 6.90 -6.44
C LEU A 349 6.67 7.95 -5.49
N LEU A 350 7.03 7.91 -4.22
CA LEU A 350 6.59 8.92 -3.24
C LEU A 350 7.01 10.33 -3.65
N SER A 351 8.22 10.48 -4.15
CA SER A 351 8.72 11.76 -4.64
C SER A 351 8.21 12.07 -6.04
N ASN A 352 8.15 11.06 -6.92
CA ASN A 352 7.73 11.22 -8.31
C ASN A 352 6.26 11.69 -8.42
N TYR A 353 5.41 11.22 -7.51
CA TYR A 353 3.98 11.56 -7.47
C TYR A 353 3.62 12.53 -6.33
N ASN A 354 4.60 12.96 -5.52
CA ASN A 354 4.38 13.80 -4.34
C ASN A 354 3.33 13.20 -3.37
N LEU A 355 3.45 11.90 -3.08
CA LEU A 355 2.50 11.18 -2.23
C LEU A 355 2.63 11.58 -0.76
N GLY A 356 1.52 11.45 -0.01
CA GLY A 356 1.43 11.71 1.42
C GLY A 356 2.24 10.74 2.30
N GLY A 357 2.51 9.52 1.82
CA GLY A 357 3.25 8.52 2.58
C GLY A 357 3.04 7.10 2.09
N ILE A 358 3.22 6.16 3.01
CA ILE A 358 3.04 4.72 2.78
C ILE A 358 2.11 4.10 3.83
N ALA A 359 1.44 3.01 3.44
CA ALA A 359 0.67 2.14 4.32
C ALA A 359 1.23 0.71 4.20
N ILE A 360 1.71 0.14 5.30
CA ILE A 360 2.50 -1.09 5.32
C ILE A 360 1.62 -2.26 5.77
N TRP A 361 1.35 -3.20 4.87
CA TRP A 361 0.68 -4.48 5.17
C TRP A 361 1.72 -5.59 5.24
N ARG A 362 2.16 -6.05 6.43
CA ARG A 362 1.79 -5.58 7.73
C ARG A 362 2.99 -5.65 8.72
N LEU A 363 2.83 -5.05 9.89
CA LEU A 363 3.77 -5.22 10.99
C LEU A 363 3.85 -6.70 11.40
N GLY A 364 4.99 -7.13 11.92
CA GLY A 364 5.28 -8.51 12.24
C GLY A 364 5.84 -9.32 11.06
N TYR A 365 5.84 -8.77 9.85
CA TYR A 365 6.39 -9.39 8.65
C TYR A 365 7.75 -8.86 8.24
N THR A 366 8.21 -7.78 8.88
CA THR A 366 9.37 -6.99 8.50
C THR A 366 10.65 -7.39 9.25
N ASP A 367 11.77 -6.83 8.85
CA ASP A 367 13.07 -6.94 9.50
C ASP A 367 13.85 -5.62 9.41
N ASP A 368 15.07 -5.59 9.96
CA ASP A 368 15.94 -4.42 9.93
C ASP A 368 16.19 -3.89 8.51
N GLN A 369 16.35 -4.81 7.54
CA GLN A 369 16.62 -4.43 6.14
C GLN A 369 15.43 -3.70 5.52
N PHE A 370 14.20 -4.13 5.84
CA PHE A 370 12.99 -3.46 5.41
C PHE A 370 12.95 -2.01 5.91
N TRP A 371 13.11 -1.82 7.22
CA TRP A 371 13.02 -0.50 7.83
C TRP A 371 14.15 0.45 7.46
N GLN A 372 15.38 -0.06 7.32
CA GLN A 372 16.49 0.71 6.78
C GLN A 372 16.20 1.18 5.34
N THR A 373 15.57 0.34 4.52
CA THR A 373 15.18 0.70 3.16
C THR A 373 14.08 1.77 3.17
N VAL A 374 13.09 1.65 4.05
CA VAL A 374 12.03 2.66 4.25
C VAL A 374 12.64 3.99 4.68
N ALA A 375 13.53 3.99 5.69
CA ALA A 375 14.18 5.21 6.17
C ALA A 375 14.96 5.92 5.05
N ALA A 376 15.75 5.17 4.30
CA ALA A 376 16.52 5.69 3.16
C ALA A 376 15.60 6.28 2.07
N GLY A 377 14.49 5.60 1.75
CA GLY A 377 13.52 6.05 0.74
C GLY A 377 12.71 7.28 1.15
N LEU A 378 12.45 7.44 2.44
CA LEU A 378 11.74 8.60 2.99
C LEU A 378 12.68 9.75 3.40
N ARG A 379 14.01 9.54 3.33
CA ARG A 379 15.03 10.51 3.81
C ARG A 379 14.82 10.90 5.28
N ARG A 380 14.55 9.88 6.11
CA ARG A 380 14.41 10.02 7.58
C ARG A 380 15.76 9.81 8.28
#